data_39edf56d82f4b8af97a32fe56be131fd
#
_entry.id   39edf56d82f4b8af97a32fe56be131fd
#
_cell.length_a   1.000
_cell.length_b   1.000
_cell.length_c   1.000
_cell.angle_alpha   90.00
_cell.angle_beta   90.00
_cell.angle_gamma   90.00
#
_symmetry.space_group_name_H-M   'P 1'
#
loop_
_entity.id
_entity.type
_entity.pdbx_description
1 polymer ?
#
loop_
_entity_poly.entity_id
_entity_poly.type
_entity_poly.pdbx_seq_one_letter_code
_entity_poly.pdbx_strand_id
1 'polypeptide(L)'
;MCLSTIHGAESFYEFLRPSHRAKKAFVCNGSACMCSGTQEPLKKKLKEKLGDDKVGEMFCLGHCYENKAFHYDGENYAGNDIDKIDEIIKGEKIEQEKFFSKSFASTSFLMDDKLSNLDQFKDILNKFINTDKQEIIKSLLDSN
;
A
#
# COMPACT_ATOMS: atom_id res chain seq x y z
N MET A 1 0.85 4.86 32.06
CA MET A 1 0.08 4.58 30.83
C MET A 1 -0.98 3.54 31.17
N CYS A 2 -2.25 3.76 30.76
CA CYS A 2 -3.33 2.82 31.09
C CYS A 2 -3.20 1.53 30.25
N LEU A 3 -3.57 0.38 30.81
CA LEU A 3 -3.57 -0.91 30.14
C LEU A 3 -4.39 -0.90 28.84
N SER A 4 -5.52 -0.18 28.84
CA SER A 4 -6.36 -0.03 27.64
C SER A 4 -5.66 0.71 26.50
N THR A 5 -4.79 1.70 26.82
CA THR A 5 -3.98 2.42 25.82
C THR A 5 -2.93 1.51 25.22
N ILE A 6 -2.29 0.67 26.03
CA ILE A 6 -1.30 -0.31 25.55
C ILE A 6 -1.97 -1.33 24.64
N HIS A 7 -3.09 -1.91 25.07
CA HIS A 7 -3.87 -2.85 24.26
C HIS A 7 -4.39 -2.20 22.95
N GLY A 8 -4.84 -0.96 23.01
CA GLY A 8 -5.26 -0.22 21.82
C GLY A 8 -4.12 -0.06 20.80
N ALA A 9 -2.93 0.33 21.26
CA ALA A 9 -1.77 0.45 20.39
C ALA A 9 -1.32 -0.91 19.83
N GLU A 10 -1.24 -1.94 20.67
CA GLU A 10 -0.82 -3.29 20.28
C GLU A 10 -1.77 -3.93 19.27
N SER A 11 -3.07 -3.68 19.38
CA SER A 11 -4.07 -4.19 18.44
C SER A 11 -4.14 -3.39 17.13
N PHE A 12 -3.80 -2.10 17.16
CA PHE A 12 -3.81 -1.23 15.99
C PHE A 12 -2.59 -1.41 15.09
N TYR A 13 -1.41 -1.47 15.71
CA TYR A 13 -0.17 -1.62 14.94
C TYR A 13 0.18 -3.10 14.73
N GLU A 14 0.13 -3.53 13.48
CA GLU A 14 0.33 -4.93 13.07
C GLU A 14 1.66 -5.51 13.59
N PHE A 15 2.75 -4.75 13.54
CA PHE A 15 4.06 -5.18 14.04
C PHE A 15 4.13 -5.41 15.54
N LEU A 16 3.23 -4.80 16.32
CA LEU A 16 3.21 -4.93 17.78
C LEU A 16 2.45 -6.16 18.24
N ARG A 17 1.72 -6.84 17.39
CA ARG A 17 0.93 -8.01 17.74
C ARG A 17 1.82 -9.11 18.34
N PRO A 18 1.40 -9.75 19.45
CA PRO A 18 2.16 -10.83 20.08
C PRO A 18 2.50 -11.97 19.12
N SER A 19 1.63 -12.29 18.18
CA SER A 19 1.83 -13.32 17.14
C SER A 19 2.95 -12.97 16.16
N HIS A 20 3.37 -11.71 16.08
CA HIS A 20 4.38 -11.22 15.14
C HIS A 20 5.76 -11.05 15.76
N ARG A 21 5.89 -11.10 17.09
CA ARG A 21 7.17 -10.85 17.81
C ARG A 21 8.33 -11.75 17.39
N ALA A 22 8.05 -12.97 16.95
CA ALA A 22 9.07 -13.94 16.52
C ALA A 22 9.28 -13.94 14.99
N LYS A 23 8.48 -13.21 14.25
CA LYS A 23 8.56 -13.16 12.79
C LYS A 23 9.65 -12.22 12.31
N LYS A 24 10.33 -12.59 11.23
CA LYS A 24 11.38 -11.80 10.57
C LYS A 24 10.91 -11.23 9.24
N ALA A 25 10.03 -11.95 8.55
CA ALA A 25 9.47 -11.52 7.28
C ALA A 25 7.94 -11.52 7.34
N PHE A 26 7.33 -10.60 6.63
CA PHE A 26 5.88 -10.49 6.51
C PHE A 26 5.49 -10.35 5.05
N VAL A 27 4.65 -11.24 4.57
CA VAL A 27 4.08 -11.16 3.22
C VAL A 27 2.86 -10.25 3.24
N CYS A 28 2.76 -9.38 2.25
CA CYS A 28 1.61 -8.49 2.11
C CYS A 28 0.34 -9.27 1.81
N ASN A 29 -0.66 -9.15 2.67
CA ASN A 29 -1.98 -9.74 2.49
C ASN A 29 -3.04 -8.68 2.14
N GLY A 30 -2.62 -7.59 1.50
CA GLY A 30 -3.50 -6.55 0.97
C GLY A 30 -4.25 -7.02 -0.28
N SER A 31 -5.42 -6.44 -0.51
CA SER A 31 -6.36 -6.86 -1.58
C SER A 31 -5.72 -6.88 -2.98
N ALA A 32 -4.88 -5.90 -3.34
CA ALA A 32 -4.21 -5.87 -4.63
C ALA A 32 -3.28 -7.07 -4.84
N CYS A 33 -2.44 -7.38 -3.84
CA CYS A 33 -1.59 -8.55 -3.87
C CYS A 33 -2.40 -9.85 -3.88
N MET A 34 -3.50 -9.95 -3.13
CA MET A 34 -4.40 -11.09 -3.13
C MET A 34 -5.02 -11.33 -4.50
N CYS A 35 -5.56 -10.28 -5.12
CA CYS A 35 -6.14 -10.36 -6.46
C CYS A 35 -5.13 -10.77 -7.53
N SER A 36 -3.85 -10.41 -7.37
CA SER A 36 -2.78 -10.83 -8.28
C SER A 36 -2.32 -12.27 -8.07
N GLY A 37 -2.73 -12.93 -6.98
CA GLY A 37 -2.38 -14.31 -6.67
C GLY A 37 -0.91 -14.55 -6.35
N THR A 38 -0.18 -13.50 -5.95
CA THR A 38 1.29 -13.54 -5.81
C THR A 38 1.78 -13.94 -4.42
N GLN A 39 0.88 -13.99 -3.40
CA GLN A 39 1.26 -14.19 -2.01
C GLN A 39 1.73 -15.60 -1.70
N GLU A 40 0.99 -16.62 -2.11
CA GLU A 40 1.30 -18.00 -1.74
C GLU A 40 2.67 -18.47 -2.28
N PRO A 41 3.03 -18.21 -3.55
CA PRO A 41 4.37 -18.50 -4.04
C PRO A 41 5.47 -17.75 -3.28
N LEU A 42 5.25 -16.47 -3.00
CA LEU A 42 6.20 -15.64 -2.25
C LEU A 42 6.38 -16.14 -0.81
N LYS A 43 5.28 -16.42 -0.13
CA LYS A 43 5.27 -16.96 1.22
C LYS A 43 6.01 -18.29 1.31
N LYS A 44 5.76 -19.19 0.34
CA LYS A 44 6.48 -20.46 0.25
C LYS A 44 7.98 -20.26 0.09
N LYS A 45 8.39 -19.39 -0.84
CA LYS A 45 9.81 -19.06 -1.07
C LYS A 45 10.50 -18.49 0.19
N LEU A 46 9.83 -17.58 0.91
CA LEU A 46 10.36 -17.02 2.16
C LEU A 46 10.44 -18.07 3.29
N LYS A 47 9.43 -18.93 3.41
CA LYS A 47 9.43 -20.02 4.41
C LYS A 47 10.54 -21.05 4.16
N GLU A 48 10.81 -21.40 2.94
CA GLU A 48 11.91 -22.28 2.55
C GLU A 48 13.28 -21.71 2.96
N LYS A 49 13.42 -20.38 2.93
CA LYS A 49 14.68 -19.69 3.26
C LYS A 49 14.84 -19.36 4.74
N LEU A 50 13.77 -18.95 5.41
CA LEU A 50 13.82 -18.42 6.78
C LEU A 50 13.30 -19.41 7.82
N GLY A 51 12.48 -20.38 7.40
CA GLY A 51 11.72 -21.28 8.26
C GLY A 51 10.27 -20.82 8.45
N ASP A 52 9.38 -21.79 8.67
CA ASP A 52 7.93 -21.56 8.76
C ASP A 52 7.54 -20.62 9.90
N ASP A 53 8.24 -20.72 11.03
CA ASP A 53 8.00 -19.92 12.22
C ASP A 53 8.44 -18.46 12.08
N LYS A 54 9.27 -18.12 11.10
CA LYS A 54 9.83 -16.78 10.87
C LYS A 54 9.06 -15.92 9.86
N VAL A 55 8.10 -16.51 9.16
CA VAL A 55 7.32 -15.81 8.14
C VAL A 55 5.89 -15.61 8.64
N GLY A 56 5.43 -14.38 8.56
CA GLY A 56 4.07 -13.96 8.88
C GLY A 56 3.39 -13.29 7.69
N GLU A 57 2.21 -12.80 7.95
CA GLU A 57 1.42 -12.01 7.01
C GLU A 57 1.04 -10.71 7.67
N MET A 58 0.90 -9.67 6.88
CA MET A 58 0.32 -8.42 7.33
C MET A 58 -0.45 -7.73 6.20
N PHE A 59 -1.33 -6.81 6.60
CA PHE A 59 -2.07 -6.03 5.64
C PHE A 59 -1.17 -5.06 4.88
N CYS A 60 -1.72 -4.37 3.91
CA CYS A 60 -1.06 -3.61 2.87
C CYS A 60 0.26 -2.94 3.27
N LEU A 61 1.35 -3.30 2.58
CA LEU A 61 2.68 -2.70 2.73
C LEU A 61 2.89 -1.46 1.85
N GLY A 62 1.85 -1.00 1.14
CA GLY A 62 1.89 0.21 0.31
C GLY A 62 2.37 0.01 -1.14
N HIS A 63 2.78 -1.18 -1.54
CA HIS A 63 3.29 -1.49 -2.88
C HIS A 63 2.22 -2.12 -3.81
N CYS A 64 0.99 -1.58 -3.77
CA CYS A 64 -0.14 -2.13 -4.54
C CYS A 64 0.07 -2.06 -6.06
N TYR A 65 0.86 -1.12 -6.54
CA TYR A 65 1.18 -0.92 -7.95
C TYR A 65 2.21 -1.92 -8.50
N GLU A 66 3.05 -2.51 -7.63
CA GLU A 66 4.07 -3.51 -8.03
C GLU A 66 3.64 -4.94 -7.73
N ASN A 67 2.82 -5.13 -6.69
CA ASN A 67 2.48 -6.43 -6.13
C ASN A 67 3.68 -7.20 -5.55
N LYS A 68 3.50 -8.47 -5.20
CA LYS A 68 4.54 -9.34 -4.64
C LYS A 68 5.28 -8.72 -3.46
N ALA A 69 4.60 -7.89 -2.65
CA ALA A 69 5.23 -7.14 -1.59
C ALA A 69 5.49 -8.00 -0.35
N PHE A 70 6.65 -7.79 0.26
CA PHE A 70 6.99 -8.35 1.56
C PHE A 70 7.86 -7.38 2.35
N HIS A 71 7.80 -7.52 3.67
CA HIS A 71 8.65 -6.79 4.61
C HIS A 71 9.73 -7.71 5.17
N TYR A 72 10.95 -7.25 5.27
CA TYR A 72 12.06 -7.98 5.88
C TYR A 72 13.07 -7.01 6.46
N ASP A 73 13.47 -7.24 7.70
CA ASP A 73 14.52 -6.48 8.42
C ASP A 73 14.36 -4.96 8.36
N GLY A 74 13.12 -4.46 8.53
CA GLY A 74 12.81 -3.02 8.58
C GLY A 74 12.50 -2.39 7.24
N GLU A 75 12.68 -3.09 6.12
CA GLU A 75 12.48 -2.58 4.77
C GLU A 75 11.36 -3.31 4.02
N ASN A 76 10.73 -2.61 3.09
CA ASN A 76 9.73 -3.20 2.20
C ASN A 76 10.34 -3.47 0.83
N TYR A 77 10.02 -4.63 0.28
CA TYR A 77 10.44 -5.09 -1.04
C TYR A 77 9.21 -5.47 -1.87
N ALA A 78 9.26 -5.30 -3.18
CA ALA A 78 8.14 -5.57 -4.07
C ALA A 78 8.59 -5.85 -5.51
N GLY A 79 7.66 -6.29 -6.34
CA GLY A 79 7.87 -6.46 -7.78
C GLY A 79 9.04 -7.37 -8.12
N ASN A 80 10.05 -6.81 -8.78
CA ASN A 80 11.25 -7.52 -9.24
C ASN A 80 12.25 -7.83 -8.11
N ASP A 81 12.12 -7.22 -6.94
CA ASP A 81 12.99 -7.49 -5.79
C ASP A 81 12.89 -8.95 -5.33
N ILE A 82 11.77 -9.62 -5.67
CA ILE A 82 11.54 -11.02 -5.33
C ILE A 82 12.60 -11.97 -5.93
N ASP A 83 13.20 -11.58 -7.03
CA ASP A 83 14.25 -12.39 -7.68
C ASP A 83 15.57 -12.29 -6.92
N LYS A 84 15.73 -11.23 -6.10
CA LYS A 84 16.89 -10.94 -5.26
C LYS A 84 16.70 -11.36 -3.79
N ILE A 85 15.72 -12.19 -3.48
CA ILE A 85 15.42 -12.63 -2.09
C ILE A 85 16.67 -13.18 -1.38
N ASP A 86 17.54 -13.90 -2.08
CA ASP A 86 18.74 -14.47 -1.48
C ASP A 86 19.76 -13.40 -1.07
N GLU A 87 19.88 -12.34 -1.84
CA GLU A 87 20.72 -11.16 -1.54
C GLU A 87 20.14 -10.39 -0.35
N ILE A 88 18.83 -10.16 -0.38
CA ILE A 88 18.10 -9.47 0.70
C ILE A 88 18.27 -10.20 2.02
N ILE A 89 18.08 -11.53 2.05
CA ILE A 89 18.20 -12.33 3.27
C ILE A 89 19.64 -12.34 3.81
N LYS A 90 20.64 -12.24 2.95
CA LYS A 90 22.05 -12.10 3.35
C LYS A 90 22.40 -10.70 3.87
N GLY A 91 21.50 -9.75 3.77
CA GLY A 91 21.73 -8.35 4.17
C GLY A 91 22.49 -7.53 3.13
N GLU A 92 22.55 -7.99 1.89
CA GLU A 92 23.14 -7.23 0.80
C GLU A 92 22.20 -6.08 0.43
N LYS A 93 22.75 -4.88 0.21
CA LYS A 93 21.96 -3.74 -0.27
C LYS A 93 21.61 -3.95 -1.73
N ILE A 94 20.33 -4.06 -2.01
CA ILE A 94 19.84 -4.06 -3.38
C ILE A 94 19.42 -2.65 -3.79
N GLU A 95 19.62 -2.32 -5.05
CA GLU A 95 19.09 -1.10 -5.64
C GLU A 95 17.62 -1.33 -5.97
N GLN A 96 16.74 -0.63 -5.26
CA GLN A 96 15.30 -0.68 -5.48
C GLN A 96 14.89 0.32 -6.56
N GLU A 97 14.00 -0.08 -7.42
CA GLU A 97 13.40 0.80 -8.41
C GLU A 97 12.52 1.84 -7.70
N LYS A 98 12.84 3.13 -7.87
CA LYS A 98 12.07 4.21 -7.24
C LYS A 98 11.01 4.72 -8.21
N PHE A 99 9.76 4.53 -7.84
CA PHE A 99 8.63 5.08 -8.58
C PHE A 99 8.31 6.49 -8.09
N PHE A 100 8.14 7.40 -9.04
CA PHE A 100 7.73 8.76 -8.77
C PHE A 100 6.39 9.02 -9.45
N SER A 101 5.40 9.48 -8.68
CA SER A 101 4.20 10.04 -9.26
C SER A 101 4.40 11.54 -9.50
N LYS A 102 4.09 12.02 -10.69
CA LYS A 102 4.12 13.43 -11.03
C LYS A 102 2.75 13.86 -11.53
N SER A 103 2.18 14.87 -10.88
CA SER A 103 1.00 15.52 -11.41
C SER A 103 1.37 16.48 -12.53
N PHE A 104 0.68 16.41 -13.65
CA PHE A 104 0.79 17.36 -14.75
C PHE A 104 -0.22 18.52 -14.61
N ALA A 105 -1.10 18.48 -13.61
CA ALA A 105 -2.01 19.57 -13.31
C ALA A 105 -1.24 20.81 -12.83
N SER A 106 -1.61 21.98 -13.33
CA SER A 106 -1.02 23.27 -12.92
C SER A 106 -1.32 23.60 -11.46
N THR A 107 -2.44 23.10 -10.93
CA THR A 107 -2.86 23.20 -9.54
C THR A 107 -3.37 21.84 -9.06
N SER A 108 -3.06 21.49 -7.82
CA SER A 108 -3.64 20.29 -7.20
C SER A 108 -5.13 20.54 -6.94
N PHE A 109 -6.00 19.69 -7.49
CA PHE A 109 -7.45 19.84 -7.32
C PHE A 109 -7.87 19.88 -5.85
N LEU A 110 -7.26 19.05 -5.00
CA LEU A 110 -7.55 18.98 -3.56
C LEU A 110 -6.95 20.15 -2.77
N MET A 111 -6.04 20.92 -3.37
CA MET A 111 -5.40 22.10 -2.77
C MET A 111 -5.91 23.41 -3.42
N ASP A 112 -6.93 23.31 -4.29
CA ASP A 112 -7.54 24.49 -4.91
C ASP A 112 -8.34 25.27 -3.85
N ASP A 113 -8.14 26.56 -3.79
CA ASP A 113 -8.87 27.47 -2.87
C ASP A 113 -10.39 27.37 -3.05
N LYS A 114 -10.86 26.95 -4.24
CA LYS A 114 -12.28 26.66 -4.51
C LYS A 114 -12.88 25.53 -3.69
N LEU A 115 -12.05 24.68 -3.08
CA LEU A 115 -12.49 23.63 -2.16
C LEU A 115 -12.29 24.03 -0.69
N SER A 116 -11.75 25.21 -0.43
CA SER A 116 -11.42 25.68 0.92
C SER A 116 -12.63 26.04 1.77
N ASN A 117 -13.78 26.31 1.15
CA ASN A 117 -15.02 26.58 1.87
C ASN A 117 -16.21 25.76 1.35
N LEU A 118 -17.20 25.60 2.23
CA LEU A 118 -18.37 24.75 1.96
C LEU A 118 -19.26 25.32 0.83
N ASP A 119 -19.34 26.63 0.66
CA ASP A 119 -20.21 27.25 -0.34
C ASP A 119 -19.64 27.05 -1.74
N GLN A 120 -18.34 27.19 -1.92
CA GLN A 120 -17.66 26.90 -3.18
C GLN A 120 -17.79 25.41 -3.55
N PHE A 121 -17.73 24.52 -2.56
CA PHE A 121 -17.98 23.10 -2.80
C PHE A 121 -19.42 22.83 -3.25
N LYS A 122 -20.40 23.52 -2.67
CA LYS A 122 -21.81 23.44 -3.12
C LYS A 122 -21.98 23.89 -4.57
N ASP A 123 -21.29 24.95 -5.01
CA ASP A 123 -21.34 25.41 -6.38
C ASP A 123 -20.81 24.37 -7.37
N ILE A 124 -19.72 23.69 -7.00
CA ILE A 124 -19.18 22.57 -7.78
C ILE A 124 -20.20 21.44 -7.87
N LEU A 125 -20.80 21.05 -6.73
CA LEU A 125 -21.82 20.00 -6.71
C LEU A 125 -23.04 20.36 -7.54
N ASN A 126 -23.55 21.60 -7.43
CA ASN A 126 -24.67 22.08 -8.21
C ASN A 126 -24.38 22.06 -9.72
N LYS A 127 -23.16 22.38 -10.12
CA LYS A 127 -22.73 22.25 -11.51
C LYS A 127 -22.80 20.80 -11.98
N PHE A 128 -22.31 19.85 -11.19
CA PHE A 128 -22.37 18.43 -11.53
C PHE A 128 -23.80 17.91 -11.61
N ILE A 129 -24.67 18.29 -10.66
CA ILE A 129 -26.08 17.85 -10.63
C ILE A 129 -26.83 18.36 -11.85
N ASN A 130 -26.50 19.54 -12.35
CA ASN A 130 -27.17 20.18 -13.51
C ASN A 130 -26.48 19.87 -14.85
N THR A 131 -25.39 19.11 -14.85
CA THR A 131 -24.73 18.70 -16.10
C THR A 131 -25.34 17.39 -16.60
N ASP A 132 -25.50 17.27 -17.92
CA ASP A 132 -25.99 16.03 -18.51
C ASP A 132 -25.10 14.83 -18.19
N LYS A 133 -25.71 13.71 -17.82
CA LYS A 133 -25.01 12.49 -17.41
C LYS A 133 -24.04 11.99 -18.49
N GLN A 134 -24.42 12.11 -19.77
CA GLN A 134 -23.56 11.63 -20.87
C GLN A 134 -22.34 12.53 -21.05
N GLU A 135 -22.49 13.83 -20.81
CA GLU A 135 -21.38 14.78 -20.83
C GLU A 135 -20.37 14.49 -19.70
N ILE A 136 -20.84 14.17 -18.49
CA ILE A 136 -19.98 13.76 -17.37
C ILE A 136 -19.23 12.48 -17.71
N ILE A 137 -19.91 11.46 -18.23
CA ILE A 137 -19.28 10.18 -18.61
C ILE A 137 -18.24 10.42 -19.69
N LYS A 138 -18.56 11.21 -20.71
CA LYS A 138 -17.61 11.55 -21.77
C LYS A 138 -16.37 12.24 -21.21
N SER A 139 -16.55 13.25 -20.35
CA SER A 139 -15.44 13.97 -19.71
C SER A 139 -14.54 13.04 -18.88
N LEU A 140 -15.11 12.05 -18.19
CA LEU A 140 -14.35 11.04 -17.45
C LEU A 140 -13.55 10.10 -18.37
N LEU A 141 -14.15 9.69 -19.48
CA LEU A 141 -13.48 8.84 -20.47
C LEU A 141 -12.35 9.58 -21.21
N ASP A 142 -12.54 10.87 -21.49
CA ASP A 142 -11.56 11.72 -22.17
C ASP A 142 -10.40 12.16 -21.24
N SER A 143 -10.51 11.93 -19.92
CA SER A 143 -9.49 12.29 -18.93
C SER A 143 -8.38 11.25 -18.72
N ASN A 144 -8.44 10.11 -19.41
CA ASN A 144 -7.42 9.04 -19.37
C ASN A 144 -6.25 9.29 -20.32
#